data_b725bceb4c5685e101ca7a9a3c4b74ff
#
_entry.id   b725bceb4c5685e101ca7a9a3c4b74ff
#
_cell.length_a   1.000
_cell.length_b   1.000
_cell.length_c   1.000
_cell.angle_alpha   90.00
_cell.angle_beta   90.00
_cell.angle_gamma   90.00
#
_symmetry.space_group_name_H-M   'P 1'
#
loop_
_entity.id
_entity.type
_entity.pdbx_description
1 polymer ?
#
loop_
_entity_poly.entity_id
_entity_poly.type
_entity_poly.pdbx_seq_one_letter_code
_entity_poly.pdbx_strand_id
1 'polypeptide(L)'
;FITMSRSACRWKSERQAKKSVVRAKSDIVVDVRIEAAGDSGTQIQQQDVKRCRWVAKACQRSGTAYLFVSSSRVFSGDLDRRYNEGDLPDNSSATGLLLADAEQVVRKYCDRYLILRLGPVFASDGANLVTRVLGELVSGENLVLDNNLRGCPVASGDGARVISALLDQQSVGAELWGTYHYCSTETATHYEFAEAVLAAASQFSDVSAGAVELMPLDPD
;
A
#
# COMPACT_ATOMS: atom_id res chain seq x y z
N PHE A 1 18.77 10.35 2.30
CA PHE A 1 17.92 9.16 2.24
C PHE A 1 18.77 7.92 1.97
N ILE A 2 18.51 6.82 2.70
CA ILE A 2 19.09 5.50 2.43
C ILE A 2 17.95 4.60 1.96
N THR A 3 17.98 4.20 0.71
CA THR A 3 16.98 3.30 0.13
C THR A 3 17.46 1.86 0.20
N MET A 4 16.60 0.96 0.66
CA MET A 4 16.87 -0.48 0.68
C MET A 4 15.83 -1.20 -0.18
N SER A 5 16.28 -2.06 -1.10
CA SER A 5 15.37 -2.88 -1.89
C SER A 5 14.60 -3.88 -1.03
N ARG A 6 13.42 -4.31 -1.49
CA ARG A 6 12.63 -5.35 -0.81
C ARG A 6 13.43 -6.64 -0.61
N SER A 7 14.30 -7.00 -1.56
CA SER A 7 15.18 -8.17 -1.44
C SER A 7 16.20 -8.01 -0.33
N ALA A 8 16.79 -6.83 -0.13
CA ALA A 8 17.70 -6.53 0.96
C ALA A 8 17.01 -6.57 2.34
N CYS A 9 15.69 -6.35 2.38
CA CYS A 9 14.87 -6.38 3.61
C CYS A 9 14.30 -7.79 3.93
N ARG A 10 14.69 -8.83 3.21
CA ARG A 10 14.29 -10.22 3.49
C ARG A 10 15.06 -10.82 4.69
N TRP A 11 15.08 -10.09 5.81
CA TRP A 11 15.73 -10.57 7.02
C TRP A 11 15.18 -11.92 7.49
N LYS A 12 16.09 -12.78 7.92
CA LYS A 12 15.78 -14.11 8.46
C LYS A 12 15.69 -14.10 10.00
N SER A 13 16.10 -13.01 10.65
CA SER A 13 16.10 -12.87 12.11
C SER A 13 15.97 -11.42 12.57
N GLU A 14 15.49 -11.22 13.82
CA GLU A 14 15.42 -9.93 14.49
C GLU A 14 16.80 -9.24 14.54
N ARG A 15 17.87 -10.02 14.75
CA ARG A 15 19.26 -9.50 14.78
C ARG A 15 19.64 -8.81 13.47
N GLN A 16 19.26 -9.40 12.33
CA GLN A 16 19.56 -8.81 11.01
C GLN A 16 18.79 -7.49 10.81
N ALA A 17 17.48 -7.47 11.09
CA ALA A 17 16.66 -6.26 10.99
C ALA A 17 17.20 -5.14 11.90
N LYS A 18 17.50 -5.46 13.17
CA LYS A 18 18.12 -4.54 14.11
C LYS A 18 19.43 -3.96 13.57
N LYS A 19 20.32 -4.82 13.03
CA LYS A 19 21.60 -4.37 12.47
C LYS A 19 21.40 -3.38 11.33
N SER A 20 20.42 -3.62 10.47
CA SER A 20 20.09 -2.71 9.33
C SER A 20 19.60 -1.34 9.84
N VAL A 21 18.63 -1.31 10.76
CA VAL A 21 18.08 -0.07 11.33
C VAL A 21 19.18 0.73 12.03
N VAL A 22 19.96 0.10 12.92
CA VAL A 22 21.03 0.79 13.68
C VAL A 22 22.14 1.32 12.76
N ARG A 23 22.50 0.58 11.71
CA ARG A 23 23.53 1.04 10.75
C ARG A 23 23.06 2.20 9.89
N ALA A 24 21.77 2.32 9.62
CA ALA A 24 21.22 3.42 8.84
C ALA A 24 21.38 4.77 9.53
N LYS A 25 21.45 4.81 10.88
CA LYS A 25 21.57 6.03 11.68
C LYS A 25 20.56 7.11 11.25
N SER A 26 19.34 6.69 10.96
CA SER A 26 18.26 7.56 10.48
C SER A 26 17.34 7.97 11.62
N ASP A 27 16.75 9.14 11.51
CA ASP A 27 15.76 9.64 12.48
C ASP A 27 14.43 8.92 12.34
N ILE A 28 14.13 8.43 11.12
CA ILE A 28 12.91 7.70 10.81
C ILE A 28 13.18 6.58 9.80
N VAL A 29 12.48 5.47 9.95
CA VAL A 29 12.40 4.38 8.97
C VAL A 29 11.04 4.43 8.30
N VAL A 30 11.01 4.52 6.97
CA VAL A 30 9.79 4.41 6.16
C VAL A 30 9.72 3.01 5.56
N ASP A 31 8.66 2.28 5.87
CA ASP A 31 8.47 0.90 5.42
C ASP A 31 7.28 0.77 4.47
N VAL A 32 7.57 0.67 3.18
CA VAL A 32 6.58 0.52 2.10
C VAL A 32 6.48 -0.91 1.57
N ARG A 33 7.11 -1.89 2.25
CA ARG A 33 7.25 -3.26 1.73
C ARG A 33 5.94 -4.00 1.51
N ILE A 34 4.94 -3.72 2.33
CA ILE A 34 3.64 -4.40 2.28
C ILE A 34 2.78 -3.83 1.17
N GLU A 35 2.72 -2.52 1.03
CA GLU A 35 1.95 -1.90 -0.06
C GLU A 35 2.52 -2.26 -1.42
N ALA A 36 3.84 -2.25 -1.56
CA ALA A 36 4.52 -2.68 -2.79
C ALA A 36 4.27 -4.16 -3.17
N ALA A 37 3.60 -4.94 -2.32
CA ALA A 37 3.22 -6.33 -2.61
C ALA A 37 1.80 -6.45 -3.19
N GLY A 38 1.00 -5.38 -3.15
CA GLY A 38 -0.46 -5.44 -3.33
C GLY A 38 -0.93 -6.04 -4.63
N ASP A 39 -0.44 -5.57 -5.77
CA ASP A 39 -0.91 -5.98 -7.08
C ASP A 39 0.07 -6.86 -7.86
N SER A 40 1.28 -7.06 -7.32
CA SER A 40 2.32 -7.87 -7.95
C SER A 40 2.10 -9.39 -7.86
N GLY A 41 0.91 -9.83 -7.43
CA GLY A 41 0.64 -11.25 -7.15
C GLY A 41 1.39 -11.79 -5.93
N THR A 42 2.19 -10.97 -5.26
CA THR A 42 2.92 -11.36 -4.05
C THR A 42 2.08 -11.00 -2.83
N GLN A 43 1.29 -11.95 -2.35
CA GLN A 43 0.50 -11.76 -1.14
C GLN A 43 1.40 -11.51 0.09
N ILE A 44 0.92 -10.66 1.01
CA ILE A 44 1.50 -10.52 2.34
C ILE A 44 1.52 -11.88 3.05
N GLN A 45 2.59 -12.17 3.77
CA GLN A 45 2.78 -13.41 4.50
C GLN A 45 3.02 -13.15 6.00
N GLN A 46 2.78 -14.15 6.83
CA GLN A 46 3.07 -14.10 8.26
C GLN A 46 4.54 -13.72 8.56
N GLN A 47 5.45 -14.03 7.65
CA GLN A 47 6.85 -13.62 7.77
C GLN A 47 7.04 -12.10 7.63
N ASP A 48 6.18 -11.42 6.88
CA ASP A 48 6.24 -9.96 6.75
C ASP A 48 5.76 -9.27 8.03
N VAL A 49 4.74 -9.81 8.69
CA VAL A 49 4.31 -9.36 10.04
C VAL A 49 5.44 -9.51 11.05
N LYS A 50 6.17 -10.65 11.03
CA LYS A 50 7.36 -10.84 11.88
C LYS A 50 8.44 -9.79 11.59
N ARG A 51 8.66 -9.45 10.33
CA ARG A 51 9.64 -8.42 9.93
C ARG A 51 9.20 -7.03 10.41
N CYS A 52 7.92 -6.65 10.29
CA CYS A 52 7.40 -5.41 10.84
C CYS A 52 7.66 -5.32 12.35
N ARG A 53 7.40 -6.39 13.10
CA ARG A 53 7.71 -6.48 14.53
C ARG A 53 9.20 -6.27 14.83
N TRP A 54 10.09 -6.85 14.02
CA TRP A 54 11.54 -6.71 14.22
C TRP A 54 12.00 -5.27 13.97
N VAL A 55 11.45 -4.61 12.93
CA VAL A 55 11.74 -3.20 12.63
C VAL A 55 11.19 -2.31 13.74
N ALA A 56 9.94 -2.48 14.15
CA ALA A 56 9.33 -1.72 15.24
C ALA A 56 10.15 -1.78 16.53
N LYS A 57 10.56 -2.99 16.94
CA LYS A 57 11.45 -3.17 18.11
C LYS A 57 12.83 -2.54 17.93
N ALA A 58 13.37 -2.58 16.72
CA ALA A 58 14.66 -1.97 16.44
C ALA A 58 14.58 -0.46 16.51
N CYS A 59 13.54 0.14 15.94
CA CYS A 59 13.25 1.57 15.99
C CYS A 59 13.08 2.04 17.44
N GLN A 60 12.24 1.36 18.23
CA GLN A 60 12.05 1.68 19.66
C GLN A 60 13.37 1.70 20.42
N ARG A 61 14.23 0.70 20.22
CA ARG A 61 15.51 0.60 20.93
C ARG A 61 16.55 1.64 20.51
N SER A 62 16.46 2.16 19.29
CA SER A 62 17.39 3.16 18.76
C SER A 62 16.86 4.60 18.85
N GLY A 63 15.64 4.81 19.35
CA GLY A 63 14.99 6.12 19.36
C GLY A 63 14.59 6.61 17.96
N THR A 64 14.61 5.73 16.95
CA THR A 64 14.22 6.01 15.57
C THR A 64 12.70 5.95 15.45
N ALA A 65 12.08 6.87 14.73
CA ALA A 65 10.66 6.80 14.44
C ALA A 65 10.36 5.73 13.35
N TYR A 66 9.13 5.21 13.32
CA TYR A 66 8.74 4.21 12.35
C TYR A 66 7.47 4.63 11.62
N LEU A 67 7.57 4.97 10.34
CA LEU A 67 6.44 5.16 9.43
C LEU A 67 6.19 3.85 8.68
N PHE A 68 5.05 3.24 8.95
CA PHE A 68 4.59 2.01 8.30
C PHE A 68 3.48 2.33 7.31
N VAL A 69 3.71 2.07 6.02
CA VAL A 69 2.69 2.21 4.99
C VAL A 69 1.85 0.95 4.97
N SER A 70 0.59 1.11 5.36
CA SER A 70 -0.46 0.10 5.36
C SER A 70 -1.43 0.35 4.20
N SER A 71 -2.52 -0.38 4.14
CA SER A 71 -3.49 -0.33 3.05
C SER A 71 -4.92 -0.20 3.56
N SER A 72 -5.80 0.41 2.78
CA SER A 72 -7.26 0.40 3.00
C SER A 72 -7.85 -1.00 3.05
N ARG A 73 -7.12 -2.01 2.57
CA ARG A 73 -7.51 -3.43 2.63
C ARG A 73 -7.59 -4.01 4.04
N VAL A 74 -7.26 -3.24 5.08
CA VAL A 74 -7.60 -3.60 6.46
C VAL A 74 -9.11 -3.55 6.72
N PHE A 75 -9.87 -2.91 5.83
CA PHE A 75 -11.32 -2.77 5.91
C PHE A 75 -12.04 -3.69 4.93
N SER A 76 -13.26 -4.09 5.29
CA SER A 76 -14.11 -4.97 4.47
C SER A 76 -14.67 -4.29 3.22
N GLY A 77 -14.80 -2.96 3.24
CA GLY A 77 -15.39 -2.20 2.14
C GLY A 77 -16.90 -2.00 2.27
N ASP A 78 -17.43 -1.91 3.49
CA ASP A 78 -18.84 -1.57 3.74
C ASP A 78 -19.19 -0.25 3.04
N LEU A 79 -20.03 -0.31 2.02
CA LEU A 79 -20.37 0.81 1.13
C LEU A 79 -21.23 1.87 1.79
N ASP A 80 -21.96 1.55 2.84
CA ASP A 80 -22.86 2.47 3.53
C ASP A 80 -22.12 3.37 4.53
N ARG A 81 -20.79 3.17 4.65
CA ARG A 81 -19.99 3.81 5.68
C ARG A 81 -18.61 4.26 5.17
N ARG A 82 -18.23 5.48 5.54
CA ARG A 82 -16.85 5.94 5.39
C ARG A 82 -16.04 5.51 6.62
N TYR A 83 -14.89 4.90 6.39
CA TYR A 83 -13.95 4.55 7.44
C TYR A 83 -13.10 5.75 7.86
N ASN A 84 -12.82 5.87 9.14
CA ASN A 84 -11.91 6.86 9.72
C ASN A 84 -10.75 6.18 10.45
N GLU A 85 -9.77 6.94 10.89
CA GLU A 85 -8.55 6.43 11.51
C GLU A 85 -8.79 5.71 12.84
N GLY A 86 -9.89 6.04 13.54
CA GLY A 86 -10.30 5.40 14.79
C GLY A 86 -11.00 4.06 14.60
N ASP A 87 -11.42 3.73 13.37
CA ASP A 87 -12.10 2.48 13.11
C ASP A 87 -11.14 1.28 13.19
N LEU A 88 -11.64 0.22 13.79
CA LEU A 88 -10.91 -1.03 13.87
C LEU A 88 -10.91 -1.74 12.50
N PRO A 89 -9.79 -2.36 12.11
CA PRO A 89 -9.77 -3.26 10.97
C PRO A 89 -10.85 -4.33 11.07
N ASP A 90 -11.64 -4.52 10.02
CA ASP A 90 -12.78 -5.44 9.98
C ASP A 90 -12.76 -6.43 8.81
N ASN A 91 -11.72 -6.37 7.96
CA ASN A 91 -11.57 -7.28 6.83
C ASN A 91 -11.12 -8.67 7.29
N SER A 92 -12.01 -9.65 7.14
CA SER A 92 -11.79 -11.05 7.52
C SER A 92 -10.96 -11.86 6.51
N SER A 93 -10.60 -11.29 5.37
CA SER A 93 -9.73 -11.95 4.39
C SER A 93 -8.34 -12.23 4.97
N ALA A 94 -7.64 -13.24 4.44
CA ALA A 94 -6.27 -13.56 4.86
C ALA A 94 -5.33 -12.33 4.75
N THR A 95 -5.47 -11.51 3.71
CA THR A 95 -4.70 -10.28 3.53
C THR A 95 -5.08 -9.23 4.58
N GLY A 96 -6.38 -9.01 4.81
CA GLY A 96 -6.88 -8.05 5.80
C GLY A 96 -6.38 -8.37 7.21
N LEU A 97 -6.48 -9.62 7.62
CA LEU A 97 -5.99 -10.09 8.92
C LEU A 97 -4.49 -9.88 9.10
N LEU A 98 -3.68 -10.21 8.08
CA LEU A 98 -2.23 -10.01 8.15
C LEU A 98 -1.82 -8.53 8.17
N LEU A 99 -2.56 -7.67 7.47
CA LEU A 99 -2.37 -6.21 7.54
C LEU A 99 -2.70 -5.68 8.93
N ALA A 100 -3.84 -6.08 9.49
CA ALA A 100 -4.25 -5.72 10.85
C ALA A 100 -3.22 -6.17 11.90
N ASP A 101 -2.71 -7.41 11.79
CA ASP A 101 -1.63 -7.92 12.62
C ASP A 101 -0.35 -7.09 12.49
N ALA A 102 0.01 -6.68 11.26
CA ALA A 102 1.19 -5.83 11.04
C ALA A 102 1.04 -4.46 11.71
N GLU A 103 -0.12 -3.82 11.59
CA GLU A 103 -0.40 -2.57 12.29
C GLU A 103 -0.36 -2.75 13.82
N GLN A 104 -0.96 -3.83 14.33
CA GLN A 104 -0.96 -4.13 15.77
C GLN A 104 0.46 -4.28 16.32
N VAL A 105 1.34 -4.99 15.61
CA VAL A 105 2.73 -5.13 16.09
C VAL A 105 3.51 -3.84 16.01
N VAL A 106 3.21 -2.94 15.05
CA VAL A 106 3.82 -1.60 15.00
C VAL A 106 3.40 -0.81 16.24
N ARG A 107 2.11 -0.68 16.52
CA ARG A 107 1.57 0.02 17.71
C ARG A 107 2.11 -0.55 19.02
N LYS A 108 2.25 -1.86 19.10
CA LYS A 108 2.69 -2.54 20.33
C LYS A 108 4.17 -2.36 20.65
N TYR A 109 5.02 -2.21 19.64
CA TYR A 109 6.48 -2.31 19.82
C TYR A 109 7.25 -1.03 19.48
N CYS A 110 6.58 0.03 19.04
CA CYS A 110 7.20 1.32 18.75
C CYS A 110 6.28 2.46 19.19
N ASP A 111 6.68 3.29 20.14
CA ASP A 111 5.87 4.41 20.64
C ASP A 111 5.83 5.56 19.62
N ARG A 112 6.96 5.81 18.94
CA ARG A 112 7.09 6.83 17.90
C ARG A 112 6.76 6.25 16.54
N TYR A 113 5.47 5.96 16.30
CA TYR A 113 5.01 5.38 15.04
C TYR A 113 4.03 6.27 14.29
N LEU A 114 4.08 6.14 12.97
CA LEU A 114 3.06 6.58 12.03
C LEU A 114 2.59 5.36 11.24
N ILE A 115 1.29 5.15 11.15
CA ILE A 115 0.69 4.18 10.24
C ILE A 115 -0.08 4.97 9.20
N LEU A 116 0.34 4.87 7.94
CA LEU A 116 -0.33 5.52 6.82
C LEU A 116 -1.07 4.45 6.01
N ARG A 117 -2.40 4.44 6.10
CA ARG A 117 -3.27 3.59 5.27
C ARG A 117 -3.54 4.29 3.95
N LEU A 118 -3.06 3.71 2.86
CA LEU A 118 -3.30 4.22 1.50
C LEU A 118 -4.48 3.49 0.86
N GLY A 119 -5.23 4.18 0.01
CA GLY A 119 -6.10 3.55 -0.98
C GLY A 119 -5.30 2.69 -1.95
N PRO A 120 -5.95 1.99 -2.90
CA PRO A 120 -5.26 1.21 -3.92
C PRO A 120 -4.24 2.06 -4.68
N VAL A 121 -2.96 1.69 -4.62
CA VAL A 121 -1.87 2.48 -5.22
C VAL A 121 -1.64 2.04 -6.66
N PHE A 122 -1.51 3.01 -7.57
CA PHE A 122 -1.14 2.79 -8.97
C PHE A 122 0.04 3.66 -9.40
N ALA A 123 0.74 3.20 -10.44
CA ALA A 123 1.90 3.87 -11.03
C ALA A 123 2.03 3.55 -12.52
N SER A 124 2.89 4.30 -13.22
CA SER A 124 3.21 4.05 -14.63
C SER A 124 4.05 2.79 -14.84
N ASP A 125 4.68 2.27 -13.78
CA ASP A 125 5.55 1.11 -13.82
C ASP A 125 5.29 0.17 -12.64
N GLY A 126 5.96 -0.98 -12.64
CA GLY A 126 5.74 -2.02 -11.63
C GLY A 126 4.43 -2.79 -11.85
N ALA A 127 4.14 -3.76 -10.99
CA ALA A 127 2.92 -4.55 -11.08
C ALA A 127 1.77 -3.85 -10.33
N ASN A 128 0.84 -3.27 -11.06
CA ASN A 128 -0.36 -2.62 -10.55
C ASN A 128 -1.49 -2.70 -11.60
N LEU A 129 -2.69 -2.26 -11.26
CA LEU A 129 -3.85 -2.36 -12.16
C LEU A 129 -3.64 -1.61 -13.48
N VAL A 130 -3.01 -0.43 -13.47
CA VAL A 130 -2.74 0.33 -14.71
C VAL A 130 -1.83 -0.46 -15.65
N THR A 131 -0.70 -0.96 -15.15
CA THR A 131 0.26 -1.71 -15.99
C THR A 131 -0.31 -3.03 -16.45
N ARG A 132 -1.22 -3.67 -15.68
CA ARG A 132 -1.93 -4.87 -16.08
C ARG A 132 -2.90 -4.56 -17.23
N VAL A 133 -3.76 -3.56 -17.08
CA VAL A 133 -4.71 -3.14 -18.13
C VAL A 133 -3.98 -2.78 -19.43
N LEU A 134 -2.91 -2.00 -19.34
CA LEU A 134 -2.11 -1.63 -20.53
C LEU A 134 -1.41 -2.84 -21.14
N GLY A 135 -0.97 -3.80 -20.34
CA GLY A 135 -0.38 -5.06 -20.83
C GLY A 135 -1.38 -5.90 -21.62
N GLU A 136 -2.58 -6.08 -21.09
CA GLU A 136 -3.65 -6.83 -21.76
C GLU A 136 -4.13 -6.11 -23.04
N LEU A 137 -4.14 -4.77 -23.04
CA LEU A 137 -4.41 -3.99 -24.23
C LEU A 137 -3.44 -4.31 -25.38
N VAL A 138 -2.18 -4.60 -25.05
CA VAL A 138 -1.14 -4.98 -26.03
C VAL A 138 -1.28 -6.46 -26.44
N SER A 139 -1.61 -7.35 -25.50
CA SER A 139 -1.76 -8.79 -25.76
C SER A 139 -3.09 -9.14 -26.44
N GLY A 140 -4.10 -8.28 -26.32
CA GLY A 140 -5.47 -8.55 -26.83
C GLY A 140 -6.23 -9.58 -26.01
N GLU A 141 -5.85 -9.82 -24.77
CA GLU A 141 -6.55 -10.72 -23.86
C GLU A 141 -7.65 -10.00 -23.10
N ASN A 142 -8.77 -10.68 -22.86
CA ASN A 142 -9.88 -10.13 -22.09
C ASN A 142 -9.55 -10.07 -20.61
N LEU A 143 -9.97 -9.00 -19.95
CA LEU A 143 -9.71 -8.75 -18.55
C LEU A 143 -11.00 -8.82 -17.73
N VAL A 144 -11.07 -9.78 -16.82
CA VAL A 144 -12.17 -9.90 -15.84
C VAL A 144 -11.80 -9.15 -14.58
N LEU A 145 -12.63 -8.18 -14.18
CA LEU A 145 -12.37 -7.28 -13.07
C LEU A 145 -13.55 -7.17 -12.12
N ASP A 146 -13.24 -7.06 -10.83
CA ASP A 146 -14.23 -6.82 -9.79
C ASP A 146 -14.95 -5.48 -10.03
N ASN A 147 -16.28 -5.51 -10.06
CA ASN A 147 -17.15 -4.35 -10.22
C ASN A 147 -18.02 -4.08 -8.98
N ASN A 148 -17.72 -4.69 -7.86
CA ASN A 148 -18.51 -4.55 -6.63
C ASN A 148 -17.77 -3.74 -5.55
N LEU A 149 -16.53 -4.14 -5.27
CA LEU A 149 -15.75 -3.45 -4.24
C LEU A 149 -15.22 -2.11 -4.77
N ARG A 150 -15.57 -1.04 -4.07
CA ARG A 150 -15.10 0.31 -4.39
C ARG A 150 -13.89 0.69 -3.54
N GLY A 151 -12.93 1.34 -4.16
CA GLY A 151 -11.77 1.92 -3.50
C GLY A 151 -11.56 3.36 -3.97
N CYS A 152 -10.66 4.07 -3.30
CA CYS A 152 -10.23 5.41 -3.71
C CYS A 152 -8.79 5.30 -4.22
N PRO A 153 -8.55 5.18 -5.54
CA PRO A 153 -7.22 4.97 -6.10
C PRO A 153 -6.25 6.10 -5.75
N VAL A 154 -4.99 5.77 -5.51
CA VAL A 154 -3.92 6.73 -5.15
C VAL A 154 -2.78 6.60 -6.14
N ALA A 155 -2.41 7.69 -6.81
CA ALA A 155 -1.17 7.72 -7.58
C ALA A 155 0.04 7.59 -6.64
N SER A 156 1.02 6.79 -7.01
CA SER A 156 2.23 6.56 -6.19
C SER A 156 2.97 7.86 -5.87
N GLY A 157 2.97 8.83 -6.80
CA GLY A 157 3.52 10.17 -6.59
C GLY A 157 2.79 10.95 -5.51
N ASP A 158 1.46 10.80 -5.38
CA ASP A 158 0.67 11.44 -4.33
C ASP A 158 0.96 10.81 -2.98
N GLY A 159 1.02 9.47 -2.91
CA GLY A 159 1.44 8.75 -1.72
C GLY A 159 2.83 9.20 -1.25
N ALA A 160 3.78 9.34 -2.17
CA ALA A 160 5.13 9.83 -1.86
C ALA A 160 5.13 11.27 -1.34
N ARG A 161 4.30 12.17 -1.90
CA ARG A 161 4.15 13.55 -1.41
C ARG A 161 3.61 13.61 0.02
N VAL A 162 2.61 12.78 0.33
CA VAL A 162 2.05 12.69 1.69
C VAL A 162 3.08 12.17 2.68
N ILE A 163 3.82 11.13 2.32
CA ILE A 163 4.93 10.63 3.15
C ILE A 163 5.94 11.75 3.39
N SER A 164 6.37 12.49 2.34
CA SER A 164 7.30 13.60 2.48
C SER A 164 6.77 14.68 3.42
N ALA A 165 5.50 15.07 3.27
CA ALA A 165 4.87 16.07 4.14
C ALA A 165 4.85 15.64 5.62
N LEU A 166 4.57 14.36 5.90
CA LEU A 166 4.64 13.82 7.26
C LEU A 166 6.06 13.86 7.82
N LEU A 167 7.07 13.53 6.99
CA LEU A 167 8.48 13.59 7.37
C LEU A 167 8.93 15.04 7.67
N ASP A 168 8.52 15.99 6.82
CA ASP A 168 8.85 17.40 7.00
C ASP A 168 8.27 17.94 8.30
N GLN A 169 7.01 17.63 8.61
CA GLN A 169 6.39 18.03 9.87
C GLN A 169 7.08 17.39 11.10
N GLN A 170 7.47 16.12 11.00
CA GLN A 170 8.25 15.47 12.06
C GLN A 170 9.61 16.11 12.23
N SER A 171 10.27 16.57 11.16
CA SER A 171 11.59 17.19 11.21
C SER A 171 11.60 18.53 11.95
N VAL A 172 10.47 19.23 11.96
CA VAL A 172 10.28 20.50 12.72
C VAL A 172 9.69 20.28 14.12
N GLY A 173 9.62 19.04 14.57
CA GLY A 173 9.24 18.69 15.95
C GLY A 173 7.74 18.50 16.19
N ALA A 174 6.93 18.33 15.12
CA ALA A 174 5.53 18.01 15.30
C ALA A 174 5.38 16.56 15.82
N GLU A 175 4.60 16.38 16.88
CA GLU A 175 4.31 15.06 17.46
C GLU A 175 3.05 14.44 16.80
N LEU A 176 3.22 13.95 15.58
CA LEU A 176 2.13 13.40 14.75
C LEU A 176 2.04 11.87 14.86
N TRP A 177 2.17 11.32 16.07
CA TRP A 177 2.11 9.87 16.24
C TRP A 177 0.69 9.35 16.11
N GLY A 178 0.52 8.22 15.40
CA GLY A 178 -0.78 7.60 15.25
C GLY A 178 -1.04 7.01 13.86
N THR A 179 -2.33 6.87 13.53
CA THR A 179 -2.79 6.32 12.26
C THR A 179 -3.40 7.44 11.42
N TYR A 180 -3.13 7.40 10.12
CA TYR A 180 -3.62 8.34 9.12
C TYR A 180 -4.17 7.60 7.91
N HIS A 181 -5.18 8.19 7.26
CA HIS A 181 -5.69 7.74 5.98
C HIS A 181 -5.31 8.73 4.89
N TYR A 182 -5.00 8.19 3.71
CA TYR A 182 -4.88 8.99 2.50
C TYR A 182 -5.42 8.23 1.30
N CYS A 183 -6.32 8.86 0.57
CA CYS A 183 -6.89 8.35 -0.67
C CYS A 183 -7.37 9.51 -1.55
N SER A 184 -7.71 9.22 -2.81
CA SER A 184 -8.39 10.19 -3.67
C SER A 184 -9.81 10.50 -3.15
N THR A 185 -10.40 11.56 -3.66
CA THR A 185 -11.78 11.96 -3.32
C THR A 185 -12.83 11.12 -4.01
N GLU A 186 -12.50 10.57 -5.18
CA GLU A 186 -13.41 9.77 -6.00
C GLU A 186 -13.20 8.28 -5.74
N THR A 187 -14.31 7.55 -5.73
CA THR A 187 -14.31 6.10 -5.60
C THR A 187 -14.49 5.45 -6.97
N ALA A 188 -13.84 4.33 -7.18
CA ALA A 188 -14.03 3.51 -8.37
C ALA A 188 -13.93 2.02 -8.00
N THR A 189 -14.62 1.17 -8.76
CA THR A 189 -14.33 -0.27 -8.76
C THR A 189 -13.08 -0.53 -9.60
N HIS A 190 -12.53 -1.75 -9.55
CA HIS A 190 -11.43 -2.12 -10.45
C HIS A 190 -11.85 -2.04 -11.91
N TYR A 191 -13.10 -2.39 -12.20
CA TYR A 191 -13.68 -2.31 -13.54
C TYR A 191 -13.78 -0.85 -14.03
N GLU A 192 -14.44 0.04 -13.27
CA GLU A 192 -14.56 1.46 -13.60
C GLU A 192 -13.19 2.14 -13.77
N PHE A 193 -12.24 1.80 -12.92
CA PHE A 193 -10.88 2.33 -13.02
C PHE A 193 -10.16 1.85 -14.29
N ALA A 194 -10.33 0.59 -14.68
CA ALA A 194 -9.77 0.06 -15.91
C ALA A 194 -10.41 0.70 -17.16
N GLU A 195 -11.72 0.96 -17.15
CA GLU A 195 -12.39 1.72 -18.24
C GLU A 195 -11.75 3.11 -18.40
N ALA A 196 -11.51 3.81 -17.29
CA ALA A 196 -10.85 5.13 -17.31
C ALA A 196 -9.41 5.05 -17.85
N VAL A 197 -8.65 4.00 -17.51
CA VAL A 197 -7.30 3.75 -18.04
C VAL A 197 -7.35 3.52 -19.55
N LEU A 198 -8.27 2.68 -20.03
CA LEU A 198 -8.43 2.41 -21.46
C LEU A 198 -8.87 3.67 -22.23
N ALA A 199 -9.82 4.42 -21.69
CA ALA A 199 -10.26 5.68 -22.28
C ALA A 199 -9.13 6.72 -22.38
N ALA A 200 -8.27 6.80 -21.36
CA ALA A 200 -7.09 7.65 -21.39
C ALA A 200 -6.05 7.15 -22.42
N ALA A 201 -5.78 5.85 -22.46
CA ALA A 201 -4.80 5.27 -23.38
C ALA A 201 -5.20 5.46 -24.85
N SER A 202 -6.49 5.36 -25.19
CA SER A 202 -7.02 5.53 -26.53
C SER A 202 -6.79 6.93 -27.12
N GLN A 203 -6.56 7.94 -26.26
CA GLN A 203 -6.26 9.30 -26.70
C GLN A 203 -4.81 9.50 -27.18
N PHE A 204 -3.91 8.59 -26.80
CA PHE A 204 -2.46 8.72 -27.02
C PHE A 204 -1.86 7.68 -27.98
N SER A 205 -2.64 6.70 -28.38
CA SER A 205 -2.17 5.66 -29.30
C SER A 205 -3.24 5.36 -30.33
N ASP A 206 -2.82 5.16 -31.61
CA ASP A 206 -3.65 4.52 -32.62
C ASP A 206 -3.89 3.03 -32.22
N VAL A 207 -4.52 2.83 -31.07
CA VAL A 207 -4.91 1.52 -30.61
C VAL A 207 -6.17 1.10 -31.37
N SER A 208 -6.02 0.85 -32.66
CA SER A 208 -6.90 -0.03 -33.43
C SER A 208 -6.63 -1.50 -33.08
N ALA A 209 -5.85 -1.74 -32.06
CA ALA A 209 -5.61 -3.06 -31.49
C ALA A 209 -6.91 -3.64 -30.98
N GLY A 210 -7.16 -4.88 -31.29
CA GLY A 210 -8.38 -5.62 -31.01
C GLY A 210 -8.91 -5.30 -29.60
N ALA A 211 -10.19 -4.95 -29.54
CA ALA A 211 -10.82 -4.46 -28.34
C ALA A 211 -10.56 -5.43 -27.18
N VAL A 212 -9.82 -4.98 -26.18
CA VAL A 212 -9.81 -5.67 -24.89
C VAL A 212 -11.21 -5.52 -24.34
N GLU A 213 -11.89 -6.63 -24.18
CA GLU A 213 -13.21 -6.65 -23.55
C GLU A 213 -13.00 -6.70 -22.05
N LEU A 214 -13.44 -5.62 -21.37
CA LEU A 214 -13.53 -5.62 -19.91
C LEU A 214 -14.80 -6.35 -19.53
N MET A 215 -14.67 -7.38 -18.73
CA MET A 215 -15.81 -8.14 -18.21
C MET A 215 -15.93 -7.89 -16.71
N PRO A 216 -17.09 -7.40 -16.22
CA PRO A 216 -17.32 -7.32 -14.80
C PRO A 216 -17.39 -8.71 -14.19
N LEU A 217 -16.76 -8.89 -13.04
CA LEU A 217 -16.94 -10.05 -12.20
C LEU A 217 -18.21 -9.82 -11.39
N ASP A 218 -19.30 -10.50 -11.76
CA ASP A 218 -20.54 -10.45 -10.98
C ASP A 218 -20.38 -11.31 -9.71
N PRO A 219 -20.96 -10.88 -8.59
CA PRO A 219 -21.01 -11.71 -7.40
C PRO A 219 -21.92 -12.92 -7.65
N ASP A 220 -21.46 -14.11 -7.29
CA ASP A 220 -22.30 -15.30 -7.19
C ASP A 220 -23.30 -15.19 -6.03
#